data_2a65c6245c711655922d7810b8601ae7
#
_entry.id   2a65c6245c711655922d7810b8601ae7
#
_cell.length_a   1.000
_cell.length_b   1.000
_cell.length_c   1.000
_cell.angle_alpha   90.00
_cell.angle_beta   90.00
_cell.angle_gamma   90.00
#
_symmetry.space_group_name_H-M   'P 1'
#
loop_
_entity.id
_entity.type
_entity.pdbx_description
1 polymer ?
#
loop_
_entity_poly.entity_id
_entity_poly.type
_entity_poly.pdbx_seq_one_letter_code
_entity_poly.pdbx_strand_id
1 'polypeptide(L)'
;MTLIKQYSIATRQQRSTRIDSDLSPEFFQGLVYHGTAQSALETLFRQYSQTGQSAYTLTGPYGSGKSTIALLLTGLLHEDAEVRDAAIEVINSESKDLLDQSVVYSKGWLQIRSVGGVNNPVNTFWDATLEALLEHSATKQLHSKYSKVEIKSESHLIETWESLFNEANSLVDGVLLLADEMGKSLEFINKNRGELHLFQDLAEVLGRIDTPV
;
A
#
# COMPACT_ATOMS: atom_id res chain seq x y z
N MET A 1 -7.88 33.76 -32.08
CA MET A 1 -8.23 32.74 -31.07
C MET A 1 -6.91 32.25 -30.46
N THR A 2 -6.66 32.51 -29.20
CA THR A 2 -5.42 32.11 -28.53
C THR A 2 -5.46 30.63 -28.23
N LEU A 3 -4.40 29.87 -28.56
CA LEU A 3 -4.26 28.41 -28.34
C LEU A 3 -4.64 27.95 -26.91
N ILE A 4 -4.44 28.83 -25.92
CA ILE A 4 -4.82 28.61 -24.49
C ILE A 4 -6.32 28.30 -24.30
N LYS A 5 -7.20 28.67 -25.23
CA LYS A 5 -8.64 28.34 -25.13
C LYS A 5 -9.01 26.96 -25.68
N GLN A 6 -8.07 26.25 -26.33
CA GLN A 6 -8.30 24.94 -26.93
C GLN A 6 -7.77 23.76 -26.09
N TYR A 7 -6.94 24.02 -25.08
CA TYR A 7 -6.35 22.98 -24.25
C TYR A 7 -6.61 23.30 -22.77
N SER A 8 -7.26 22.40 -22.07
CA SER A 8 -7.31 22.39 -20.60
C SER A 8 -6.36 21.30 -20.12
N ILE A 9 -5.37 21.69 -19.32
CA ILE A 9 -4.51 20.70 -18.63
C ILE A 9 -5.31 20.25 -17.42
N ALA A 10 -5.57 18.94 -17.33
CA ALA A 10 -6.18 18.36 -16.13
C ALA A 10 -5.31 18.73 -14.92
N THR A 11 -5.91 19.37 -13.93
CA THR A 11 -5.24 19.84 -12.69
C THR A 11 -4.50 18.74 -11.94
N ARG A 12 -4.84 17.49 -12.23
CA ARG A 12 -4.27 16.27 -11.66
C ARG A 12 -2.83 15.97 -12.08
N GLN A 13 -2.42 16.38 -13.29
CA GLN A 13 -1.06 16.11 -13.80
C GLN A 13 0.01 17.04 -13.21
N GLN A 14 -0.36 18.00 -12.37
CA GLN A 14 0.54 19.02 -11.82
C GLN A 14 1.09 18.69 -10.43
N ARG A 15 0.62 17.63 -9.76
CA ARG A 15 1.07 17.28 -8.41
C ARG A 15 1.72 15.91 -8.38
N SER A 16 2.83 15.82 -7.64
CA SER A 16 3.42 14.55 -7.24
C SER A 16 2.36 13.74 -6.49
N THR A 17 2.11 12.52 -6.95
CA THR A 17 1.15 11.60 -6.34
C THR A 17 1.81 10.97 -5.12
N ARG A 18 1.22 11.12 -3.94
CA ARG A 18 1.67 10.51 -2.69
C ARG A 18 0.80 9.32 -2.36
N ILE A 19 1.41 8.25 -1.82
CA ILE A 19 0.68 7.02 -1.46
C ILE A 19 -0.21 7.20 -0.22
N ASP A 20 0.06 8.20 0.61
CA ASP A 20 -0.70 8.56 1.81
C ASP A 20 -1.88 9.52 1.52
N SER A 21 -2.19 9.77 0.24
CA SER A 21 -3.33 10.60 -0.15
C SER A 21 -4.64 9.83 0.00
N ASP A 22 -5.71 10.53 0.39
CA ASP A 22 -7.06 9.99 0.37
C ASP A 22 -7.46 9.59 -1.05
N LEU A 23 -8.06 8.42 -1.18
CA LEU A 23 -8.57 7.92 -2.44
C LEU A 23 -10.07 8.20 -2.55
N SER A 24 -10.46 8.76 -3.69
CA SER A 24 -11.85 8.87 -4.08
C SER A 24 -12.05 8.26 -5.48
N PRO A 25 -13.29 7.92 -5.89
CA PRO A 25 -13.55 7.40 -7.23
C PRO A 25 -13.00 8.30 -8.34
N GLU A 26 -13.05 9.63 -8.16
CA GLU A 26 -12.54 10.62 -9.12
C GLU A 26 -11.02 10.51 -9.31
N PHE A 27 -10.30 9.95 -8.32
CA PHE A 27 -8.86 9.72 -8.44
C PHE A 27 -8.56 8.84 -9.64
N PHE A 28 -9.36 7.87 -9.95
CA PHE A 28 -9.13 6.89 -11.01
C PHE A 28 -9.61 7.36 -12.39
N GLN A 29 -10.47 8.40 -12.46
CA GLN A 29 -10.94 8.95 -13.72
C GLN A 29 -9.80 9.55 -14.53
N GLY A 30 -9.59 9.01 -15.74
CA GLY A 30 -8.53 9.45 -16.64
C GLY A 30 -7.11 8.96 -16.27
N LEU A 31 -6.99 8.03 -15.34
CA LEU A 31 -5.75 7.31 -15.10
C LEU A 31 -5.43 6.43 -16.31
N VAL A 32 -4.20 6.51 -16.81
CA VAL A 32 -3.78 5.72 -17.98
C VAL A 32 -3.12 4.43 -17.49
N TYR A 33 -3.76 3.31 -17.76
CA TYR A 33 -3.22 1.97 -17.50
C TYR A 33 -2.31 1.54 -18.66
N HIS A 34 -1.04 1.90 -18.58
CA HIS A 34 -0.05 1.61 -19.60
C HIS A 34 0.66 0.28 -19.37
N GLY A 35 1.33 -0.25 -20.40
CA GLY A 35 1.94 -1.59 -20.38
C GLY A 35 2.89 -1.87 -19.20
N THR A 36 3.63 -0.87 -18.71
CA THR A 36 4.50 -1.05 -17.53
C THR A 36 3.68 -1.27 -16.25
N ALA A 37 2.60 -0.50 -16.05
CA ALA A 37 1.72 -0.66 -14.90
C ALA A 37 0.98 -2.00 -14.97
N GLN A 38 0.50 -2.36 -16.16
CA GLN A 38 -0.11 -3.65 -16.45
C GLN A 38 0.84 -4.80 -16.09
N SER A 39 2.05 -4.82 -16.65
CA SER A 39 3.03 -5.88 -16.39
C SER A 39 3.41 -6.00 -14.91
N ALA A 40 3.48 -4.87 -14.19
CA ALA A 40 3.79 -4.86 -12.77
C ALA A 40 2.67 -5.51 -11.95
N LEU A 41 1.42 -5.11 -12.14
CA LEU A 41 0.27 -5.66 -11.41
C LEU A 41 0.01 -7.12 -11.77
N GLU A 42 0.07 -7.49 -13.03
CA GLU A 42 -0.11 -8.89 -13.47
C GLU A 42 0.98 -9.79 -12.90
N THR A 43 2.23 -9.31 -12.84
CA THR A 43 3.33 -10.06 -12.22
C THR A 43 3.09 -10.26 -10.73
N LEU A 44 2.67 -9.19 -10.03
CA LEU A 44 2.36 -9.23 -8.60
C LEU A 44 1.24 -10.26 -8.33
N PHE A 45 0.10 -10.15 -8.99
CA PHE A 45 -1.02 -11.07 -8.79
C PHE A 45 -0.66 -12.51 -9.13
N ARG A 46 0.05 -12.75 -10.22
CA ARG A 46 0.48 -14.08 -10.63
C ARG A 46 1.45 -14.72 -9.64
N GLN A 47 2.44 -13.96 -9.18
CA GLN A 47 3.40 -14.47 -8.19
C GLN A 47 2.73 -14.73 -6.84
N TYR A 48 1.88 -13.81 -6.40
CA TYR A 48 1.12 -13.98 -5.17
C TYR A 48 0.27 -15.27 -5.20
N SER A 49 -0.51 -15.50 -6.25
CA SER A 49 -1.38 -16.68 -6.37
C SER A 49 -0.62 -17.98 -6.57
N GLN A 50 0.50 -17.96 -7.30
CA GLN A 50 1.23 -19.20 -7.65
C GLN A 50 2.25 -19.63 -6.62
N THR A 51 2.88 -18.69 -5.93
CA THR A 51 4.02 -18.96 -5.04
C THR A 51 3.78 -18.54 -3.59
N GLY A 52 2.70 -17.81 -3.31
CA GLY A 52 2.46 -17.17 -2.01
C GLY A 52 3.46 -16.05 -1.69
N GLN A 53 4.19 -15.54 -2.71
CA GLN A 53 5.09 -14.42 -2.50
C GLN A 53 4.32 -13.19 -2.10
N SER A 54 4.66 -12.60 -0.94
CA SER A 54 3.97 -11.43 -0.37
C SER A 54 4.84 -10.17 -0.33
N ALA A 55 6.16 -10.27 -0.50
CA ALA A 55 7.07 -9.13 -0.49
C ALA A 55 7.56 -8.78 -1.89
N TYR A 56 7.35 -7.52 -2.31
CA TYR A 56 7.70 -7.01 -3.64
C TYR A 56 8.42 -5.67 -3.56
N THR A 57 9.31 -5.42 -4.51
CA THR A 57 9.98 -4.14 -4.66
C THR A 57 9.72 -3.57 -6.05
N LEU A 58 9.11 -2.38 -6.10
CA LEU A 58 8.94 -1.61 -7.33
C LEU A 58 10.12 -0.66 -7.51
N THR A 59 10.97 -0.94 -8.50
CA THR A 59 12.13 -0.09 -8.83
C THR A 59 11.93 0.62 -10.16
N GLY A 60 12.52 1.80 -10.30
CA GLY A 60 12.45 2.57 -11.54
C GLY A 60 12.83 4.04 -11.32
N PRO A 61 13.08 4.80 -12.39
CA PRO A 61 13.44 6.20 -12.30
C PRO A 61 12.33 7.05 -11.67
N TYR A 62 12.67 8.25 -11.25
CA TYR A 62 11.69 9.23 -10.77
C TYR A 62 10.67 9.53 -11.89
N GLY A 63 9.39 9.62 -11.54
CA GLY A 63 8.32 9.87 -12.51
C GLY A 63 7.89 8.65 -13.33
N SER A 64 8.40 7.44 -13.06
CA SER A 64 7.99 6.21 -13.78
C SER A 64 6.61 5.65 -13.38
N GLY A 65 5.87 6.32 -12.51
CA GLY A 65 4.52 5.93 -12.11
C GLY A 65 4.44 4.91 -10.96
N LYS A 66 5.54 4.65 -10.23
CA LYS A 66 5.53 3.69 -9.10
C LYS A 66 4.45 3.98 -8.06
N SER A 67 4.37 5.22 -7.58
CA SER A 67 3.35 5.62 -6.59
C SER A 67 1.94 5.54 -7.20
N THR A 68 1.78 5.75 -8.50
CA THR A 68 0.51 5.58 -9.20
C THR A 68 0.07 4.11 -9.24
N ILE A 69 1.02 3.19 -9.48
CA ILE A 69 0.76 1.73 -9.44
C ILE A 69 0.39 1.31 -8.01
N ALA A 70 1.11 1.81 -7.00
CA ALA A 70 0.80 1.56 -5.60
C ALA A 70 -0.62 2.05 -5.22
N LEU A 71 -1.02 3.25 -5.65
CA LEU A 71 -2.36 3.78 -5.41
C LEU A 71 -3.44 3.04 -6.21
N LEU A 72 -3.14 2.55 -7.41
CA LEU A 72 -4.06 1.70 -8.14
C LEU A 72 -4.31 0.38 -7.38
N LEU A 73 -3.25 -0.25 -6.87
CA LEU A 73 -3.37 -1.44 -6.01
C LEU A 73 -4.18 -1.14 -4.74
N THR A 74 -3.92 0.01 -4.08
CA THR A 74 -4.71 0.49 -2.94
C THR A 74 -6.20 0.60 -3.28
N GLY A 75 -6.53 1.17 -4.44
CA GLY A 75 -7.92 1.27 -4.92
C GLY A 75 -8.56 -0.08 -5.19
N LEU A 76 -7.85 -0.99 -5.86
CA LEU A 76 -8.35 -2.34 -6.18
C LEU A 76 -8.69 -3.16 -4.92
N LEU A 77 -8.00 -2.91 -3.82
CA LEU A 77 -8.18 -3.61 -2.54
C LEU A 77 -8.93 -2.78 -1.48
N HIS A 78 -9.54 -1.67 -1.89
CA HIS A 78 -10.21 -0.74 -0.96
C HIS A 78 -11.50 -1.33 -0.36
N GLU A 79 -11.84 -0.98 0.90
CA GLU A 79 -13.09 -1.41 1.54
C GLU A 79 -14.33 -0.78 0.89
N ASP A 80 -14.23 0.49 0.48
CA ASP A 80 -15.31 1.18 -0.21
C ASP A 80 -15.49 0.66 -1.64
N ALA A 81 -16.69 0.16 -1.93
CA ALA A 81 -17.01 -0.42 -3.22
C ALA A 81 -16.95 0.60 -4.36
N GLU A 82 -17.31 1.87 -4.13
CA GLU A 82 -17.28 2.91 -5.17
C GLU A 82 -15.85 3.22 -5.59
N VAL A 83 -14.92 3.29 -4.62
CA VAL A 83 -13.49 3.47 -4.87
C VAL A 83 -12.91 2.26 -5.60
N ARG A 84 -13.26 1.07 -5.16
CA ARG A 84 -12.80 -0.19 -5.75
C ARG A 84 -13.29 -0.37 -7.18
N ASP A 85 -14.58 -0.13 -7.43
CA ASP A 85 -15.16 -0.26 -8.76
C ASP A 85 -14.52 0.74 -9.74
N ALA A 86 -14.29 1.98 -9.31
CA ALA A 86 -13.57 2.97 -10.10
C ALA A 86 -12.11 2.56 -10.42
N ALA A 87 -11.43 1.89 -9.51
CA ALA A 87 -10.09 1.34 -9.75
C ALA A 87 -10.14 0.13 -10.72
N ILE A 88 -11.16 -0.73 -10.60
CA ILE A 88 -11.38 -1.87 -11.52
C ILE A 88 -11.64 -1.40 -12.95
N GLU A 89 -12.35 -0.29 -13.14
CA GLU A 89 -12.58 0.29 -14.48
C GLU A 89 -11.29 0.75 -15.18
N VAL A 90 -10.22 1.00 -14.44
CA VAL A 90 -8.91 1.40 -14.99
C VAL A 90 -8.17 0.23 -15.61
N ILE A 91 -8.27 -0.97 -15.03
CA ILE A 91 -7.53 -2.15 -15.47
C ILE A 91 -8.25 -2.87 -16.61
N ASN A 92 -7.49 -3.61 -17.42
CA ASN A 92 -8.07 -4.43 -18.50
C ASN A 92 -8.66 -5.75 -17.94
N SER A 93 -9.39 -6.47 -18.79
CA SER A 93 -10.05 -7.73 -18.41
C SER A 93 -9.09 -8.80 -17.93
N GLU A 94 -7.89 -8.91 -18.54
CA GLU A 94 -6.88 -9.90 -18.15
C GLU A 94 -6.33 -9.62 -16.74
N SER A 95 -6.01 -8.38 -16.43
CA SER A 95 -5.56 -7.98 -15.10
C SER A 95 -6.67 -8.15 -14.05
N LYS A 96 -7.93 -7.93 -14.43
CA LYS A 96 -9.08 -8.17 -13.55
C LYS A 96 -9.26 -9.66 -13.26
N ASP A 97 -9.18 -10.51 -14.28
CA ASP A 97 -9.27 -11.97 -14.10
C ASP A 97 -8.16 -12.50 -13.17
N LEU A 98 -6.94 -11.96 -13.28
CA LEU A 98 -5.84 -12.29 -12.38
C LEU A 98 -6.08 -11.80 -10.95
N LEU A 99 -6.61 -10.59 -10.77
CA LEU A 99 -7.00 -10.07 -9.45
C LEU A 99 -8.04 -10.98 -8.80
N ASP A 100 -9.12 -11.30 -9.50
CA ASP A 100 -10.22 -12.13 -9.01
C ASP A 100 -9.77 -13.55 -8.64
N GLN A 101 -8.75 -14.08 -9.31
CA GLN A 101 -8.16 -15.40 -9.01
C GLN A 101 -7.13 -15.37 -7.88
N SER A 102 -6.54 -14.22 -7.60
CA SER A 102 -5.40 -14.12 -6.71
C SER A 102 -5.76 -13.75 -5.30
N VAL A 103 -6.75 -12.87 -5.12
CA VAL A 103 -7.06 -12.28 -3.80
C VAL A 103 -8.57 -12.21 -3.54
N VAL A 104 -8.94 -12.25 -2.27
CA VAL A 104 -10.27 -11.87 -1.79
C VAL A 104 -10.22 -10.40 -1.41
N TYR A 105 -11.24 -9.63 -1.80
CA TYR A 105 -11.33 -8.20 -1.52
C TYR A 105 -12.75 -7.71 -1.19
N SER A 106 -13.59 -8.61 -0.70
CA SER A 106 -15.01 -8.33 -0.40
C SER A 106 -15.20 -7.40 0.79
N LYS A 107 -14.37 -7.53 1.83
CA LYS A 107 -14.34 -6.67 3.02
C LYS A 107 -13.34 -5.51 2.85
N GLY A 108 -12.49 -5.59 1.83
CA GLY A 108 -11.33 -4.73 1.67
C GLY A 108 -10.14 -5.14 2.55
N TRP A 109 -8.99 -4.59 2.21
CA TRP A 109 -7.72 -4.84 2.90
C TRP A 109 -7.37 -3.69 3.83
N LEU A 110 -6.79 -4.01 4.98
CA LEU A 110 -6.17 -3.00 5.86
C LEU A 110 -4.93 -2.42 5.16
N GLN A 111 -4.93 -1.12 4.88
CA GLN A 111 -3.94 -0.48 4.02
C GLN A 111 -2.98 0.40 4.82
N ILE A 112 -1.82 -0.14 5.17
CA ILE A 112 -0.76 0.58 5.88
C ILE A 112 0.13 1.27 4.85
N ARG A 113 0.05 2.60 4.76
CA ARG A 113 0.70 3.41 3.74
C ARG A 113 1.78 4.30 4.36
N SER A 114 3.01 3.82 4.40
CA SER A 114 4.15 4.50 5.02
C SER A 114 4.99 5.25 3.98
N VAL A 115 5.25 6.53 4.22
CA VAL A 115 6.16 7.35 3.40
C VAL A 115 7.44 7.60 4.17
N GLY A 116 8.56 7.12 3.63
CA GLY A 116 9.88 7.28 4.24
C GLY A 116 10.29 8.74 4.41
N GLY A 117 10.90 9.04 5.54
CA GLY A 117 11.33 10.37 5.94
C GLY A 117 12.66 10.36 6.67
N VAL A 118 12.96 11.46 7.33
CA VAL A 118 14.14 11.64 8.19
C VAL A 118 13.93 11.13 9.63
N ASN A 119 12.78 10.50 9.89
CA ASN A 119 12.40 9.96 11.18
C ASN A 119 12.78 8.47 11.30
N ASN A 120 12.68 7.94 12.51
CA ASN A 120 12.87 6.51 12.76
C ASN A 120 11.82 5.70 11.98
N PRO A 121 12.22 4.79 11.08
CA PRO A 121 11.28 3.98 10.29
C PRO A 121 10.28 3.19 11.13
N VAL A 122 10.70 2.69 12.29
CA VAL A 122 9.84 1.95 13.23
C VAL A 122 8.62 2.79 13.64
N ASN A 123 8.86 4.06 14.03
CA ASN A 123 7.78 4.97 14.39
C ASN A 123 6.92 5.32 13.18
N THR A 124 7.54 5.57 12.02
CA THR A 124 6.81 5.90 10.79
C THR A 124 5.87 4.77 10.36
N PHE A 125 6.32 3.52 10.47
CA PHE A 125 5.46 2.36 10.20
C PHE A 125 4.35 2.20 11.22
N TRP A 126 4.66 2.44 12.50
CA TRP A 126 3.65 2.34 13.55
C TRP A 126 2.57 3.42 13.42
N ASP A 127 2.96 4.65 13.17
CA ASP A 127 2.03 5.76 12.95
C ASP A 127 1.11 5.47 11.75
N ALA A 128 1.67 5.01 10.62
CA ALA A 128 0.90 4.60 9.45
C ALA A 128 -0.06 3.42 9.75
N THR A 129 0.34 2.51 10.64
CA THR A 129 -0.53 1.41 11.09
C THR A 129 -1.73 1.93 11.89
N LEU A 130 -1.50 2.87 12.80
CA LEU A 130 -2.58 3.46 13.59
C LEU A 130 -3.54 4.27 12.71
N GLU A 131 -3.03 5.00 11.72
CA GLU A 131 -3.86 5.69 10.72
C GLU A 131 -4.71 4.70 9.93
N ALA A 132 -4.12 3.62 9.41
CA ALA A 132 -4.85 2.60 8.67
C ALA A 132 -5.98 1.96 9.50
N LEU A 133 -5.76 1.73 10.80
CA LEU A 133 -6.78 1.19 11.71
C LEU A 133 -7.94 2.17 11.94
N LEU A 134 -7.73 3.47 11.82
CA LEU A 134 -8.78 4.49 11.89
C LEU A 134 -9.54 4.63 10.58
N GLU A 135 -8.85 4.53 9.46
CA GLU A 135 -9.44 4.66 8.13
C GLU A 135 -10.38 3.49 7.84
N HIS A 136 -9.96 2.25 8.05
CA HIS A 136 -10.78 1.08 7.75
C HIS A 136 -11.92 0.89 8.78
N SER A 137 -13.16 0.84 8.29
CA SER A 137 -14.36 0.87 9.12
C SER A 137 -14.43 -0.24 10.17
N ALA A 138 -14.01 -1.46 9.81
CA ALA A 138 -14.08 -2.63 10.67
C ALA A 138 -12.97 -2.69 11.74
N THR A 139 -11.88 -1.93 11.61
CA THR A 139 -10.71 -2.03 12.49
C THR A 139 -10.60 -0.91 13.54
N LYS A 140 -11.55 0.02 13.60
CA LYS A 140 -11.54 1.14 14.57
C LYS A 140 -11.46 0.72 16.03
N GLN A 141 -12.00 -0.46 16.37
CA GLN A 141 -11.89 -0.99 17.73
C GLN A 141 -10.45 -1.42 18.05
N LEU A 142 -9.73 -1.97 17.07
CA LEU A 142 -8.31 -2.31 17.22
C LEU A 142 -7.46 -1.07 17.43
N HIS A 143 -7.75 0.04 16.72
CA HIS A 143 -7.08 1.32 16.98
C HIS A 143 -7.15 1.71 18.46
N SER A 144 -8.33 1.62 19.11
CA SER A 144 -8.48 1.99 20.52
C SER A 144 -7.62 1.14 21.48
N LYS A 145 -7.32 -0.10 21.10
CA LYS A 145 -6.44 -1.00 21.84
C LYS A 145 -4.97 -0.68 21.56
N TYR A 146 -4.60 -0.61 20.29
CA TYR A 146 -3.21 -0.55 19.85
C TYR A 146 -2.60 0.86 19.93
N SER A 147 -3.40 1.92 19.90
CA SER A 147 -2.91 3.31 20.11
C SER A 147 -2.28 3.56 21.49
N LYS A 148 -2.46 2.64 22.44
CA LYS A 148 -1.85 2.70 23.76
C LYS A 148 -0.51 1.96 23.83
N VAL A 149 -0.13 1.28 22.77
CA VAL A 149 1.12 0.50 22.70
C VAL A 149 2.25 1.44 22.27
N GLU A 150 3.28 1.55 23.07
CA GLU A 150 4.50 2.27 22.73
C GLU A 150 5.51 1.30 22.12
N ILE A 151 5.84 1.48 20.86
CA ILE A 151 6.82 0.63 20.16
C ILE A 151 8.23 1.03 20.57
N LYS A 152 9.00 0.08 21.10
CA LYS A 152 10.33 0.31 21.69
C LYS A 152 11.49 -0.13 20.82
N SER A 153 11.25 -1.04 19.88
CA SER A 153 12.25 -1.63 19.00
C SER A 153 11.63 -2.19 17.73
N GLU A 154 12.46 -2.56 16.76
CA GLU A 154 12.05 -3.29 15.55
C GLU A 154 11.36 -4.61 15.89
N SER A 155 11.97 -5.43 16.76
CA SER A 155 11.38 -6.70 17.20
C SER A 155 10.01 -6.50 17.85
N HIS A 156 9.86 -5.45 18.69
CA HIS A 156 8.58 -5.14 19.32
C HIS A 156 7.52 -4.69 18.31
N LEU A 157 7.89 -3.98 17.23
CA LEU A 157 6.99 -3.65 16.13
C LEU A 157 6.49 -4.92 15.46
N ILE A 158 7.39 -5.84 15.13
CA ILE A 158 7.08 -7.10 14.45
C ILE A 158 6.13 -7.97 15.30
N GLU A 159 6.45 -8.19 16.57
CA GLU A 159 5.61 -8.95 17.50
C GLU A 159 4.22 -8.31 17.66
N THR A 160 4.17 -6.99 17.68
CA THR A 160 2.91 -6.24 17.78
C THR A 160 2.08 -6.39 16.50
N TRP A 161 2.71 -6.35 15.33
CA TRP A 161 2.05 -6.58 14.05
C TRP A 161 1.54 -8.01 13.89
N GLU A 162 2.31 -9.02 14.29
CA GLU A 162 1.82 -10.40 14.30
C GLU A 162 0.52 -10.53 15.12
N SER A 163 0.50 -9.96 16.32
CA SER A 163 -0.68 -9.95 17.16
C SER A 163 -1.86 -9.19 16.53
N LEU A 164 -1.59 -7.99 16.01
CA LEU A 164 -2.58 -7.12 15.38
C LEU A 164 -3.20 -7.79 14.15
N PHE A 165 -2.38 -8.33 13.25
CA PHE A 165 -2.85 -8.91 11.99
C PHE A 165 -3.66 -10.19 12.24
N ASN A 166 -3.26 -11.01 13.20
CA ASN A 166 -4.07 -12.16 13.64
C ASN A 166 -5.45 -11.74 14.18
N GLU A 167 -5.52 -10.63 14.93
CA GLU A 167 -6.81 -10.09 15.38
C GLU A 167 -7.63 -9.50 14.24
N ALA A 168 -6.98 -8.86 13.27
CA ALA A 168 -7.64 -8.26 12.10
C ALA A 168 -8.15 -9.32 11.09
N ASN A 169 -7.62 -10.54 11.08
CA ASN A 169 -7.90 -11.58 10.08
C ASN A 169 -9.39 -11.86 9.86
N SER A 170 -10.21 -11.75 10.89
CA SER A 170 -11.66 -11.93 10.76
C SER A 170 -12.40 -10.69 10.24
N LEU A 171 -11.76 -9.52 10.29
CA LEU A 171 -12.34 -8.20 10.00
C LEU A 171 -12.05 -7.73 8.57
N VAL A 172 -10.92 -8.10 8.01
CA VAL A 172 -10.43 -7.69 6.70
C VAL A 172 -10.09 -8.90 5.84
N ASP A 173 -9.96 -8.72 4.54
CA ASP A 173 -9.57 -9.80 3.62
C ASP A 173 -8.05 -10.00 3.55
N GLY A 174 -7.28 -9.03 4.01
CA GLY A 174 -5.82 -9.05 4.06
C GLY A 174 -5.24 -7.74 4.55
N VAL A 175 -3.91 -7.66 4.57
CA VAL A 175 -3.15 -6.45 4.92
C VAL A 175 -2.27 -6.05 3.75
N LEU A 176 -2.38 -4.81 3.30
CA LEU A 176 -1.50 -4.22 2.30
C LEU A 176 -0.55 -3.24 2.98
N LEU A 177 0.74 -3.59 3.03
CA LEU A 177 1.79 -2.70 3.52
C LEU A 177 2.52 -2.04 2.34
N LEU A 178 2.40 -0.73 2.21
CA LEU A 178 3.10 0.06 1.21
C LEU A 178 4.15 0.94 1.89
N ALA A 179 5.39 0.86 1.39
CA ALA A 179 6.49 1.70 1.84
C ALA A 179 7.05 2.48 0.64
N ASP A 180 6.79 3.78 0.57
CA ASP A 180 7.35 4.68 -0.45
C ASP A 180 8.55 5.45 0.11
N GLU A 181 9.37 5.97 -0.79
CA GLU A 181 10.58 6.75 -0.45
C GLU A 181 11.55 6.02 0.51
N MET A 182 11.66 4.70 0.41
CA MET A 182 12.52 3.84 1.23
C MET A 182 13.97 4.33 1.33
N GLY A 183 14.49 5.00 0.28
CA GLY A 183 15.83 5.56 0.28
C GLY A 183 16.08 6.53 1.43
N LYS A 184 15.09 7.33 1.84
CA LYS A 184 15.20 8.25 2.98
C LYS A 184 15.26 7.49 4.31
N SER A 185 14.49 6.42 4.46
CA SER A 185 14.54 5.55 5.64
C SER A 185 15.90 4.85 5.76
N LEU A 186 16.46 4.38 4.64
CA LEU A 186 17.80 3.78 4.59
C LEU A 186 18.91 4.80 4.95
N GLU A 187 18.79 6.04 4.49
CA GLU A 187 19.70 7.11 4.87
C GLU A 187 19.64 7.41 6.38
N PHE A 188 18.45 7.42 6.97
CA PHE A 188 18.27 7.61 8.40
C PHE A 188 18.95 6.49 9.20
N ILE A 189 18.71 5.23 8.83
CA ILE A 189 19.32 4.06 9.48
C ILE A 189 20.84 4.15 9.39
N ASN A 190 21.40 4.42 8.22
CA ASN A 190 22.84 4.55 8.02
C ASN A 190 23.46 5.67 8.86
N LYS A 191 22.83 6.85 8.92
CA LYS A 191 23.29 7.99 9.72
C LYS A 191 23.30 7.71 11.24
N ASN A 192 22.36 6.90 11.69
CA ASN A 192 22.23 6.54 13.10
C ASN A 192 22.92 5.22 13.48
N ARG A 193 23.74 4.66 12.58
CA ARG A 193 24.44 3.38 12.74
C ARG A 193 23.50 2.23 13.10
N GLY A 194 22.25 2.30 12.62
CA GLY A 194 21.28 1.23 12.74
C GLY A 194 21.60 0.07 11.79
N GLU A 195 21.07 -1.10 12.09
CA GLU A 195 21.17 -2.27 11.24
C GLU A 195 19.96 -2.36 10.29
N LEU A 196 20.16 -2.89 9.09
CA LEU A 196 19.15 -2.97 8.02
C LEU A 196 18.23 -4.20 8.16
N HIS A 197 18.11 -4.76 9.36
CA HIS A 197 17.35 -5.99 9.57
C HIS A 197 15.84 -5.81 9.46
N LEU A 198 15.32 -4.62 9.78
CA LEU A 198 13.88 -4.35 9.80
C LEU A 198 13.16 -4.82 8.54
N PHE A 199 13.67 -4.51 7.36
CA PHE A 199 13.00 -4.86 6.10
C PHE A 199 13.13 -6.34 5.75
N GLN A 200 14.23 -6.97 6.14
CA GLN A 200 14.42 -8.41 5.97
C GLN A 200 13.51 -9.18 6.92
N ASP A 201 13.53 -8.81 8.19
CA ASP A 201 12.71 -9.43 9.23
C ASP A 201 11.22 -9.26 8.93
N LEU A 202 10.81 -8.07 8.41
CA LEU A 202 9.46 -7.83 7.93
C LEU A 202 9.08 -8.79 6.82
N ALA A 203 9.89 -8.92 5.77
CA ALA A 203 9.57 -9.80 4.65
C ALA A 203 9.46 -11.27 5.09
N GLU A 204 10.28 -11.70 6.06
CA GLU A 204 10.23 -13.07 6.60
C GLU A 204 8.99 -13.31 7.47
N VAL A 205 8.61 -12.34 8.30
CA VAL A 205 7.45 -12.48 9.21
C VAL A 205 6.16 -12.38 8.46
N LEU A 206 6.03 -11.43 7.53
CA LEU A 206 4.81 -11.27 6.71
C LEU A 206 4.49 -12.54 5.90
N GLY A 207 5.52 -13.29 5.48
CA GLY A 207 5.34 -14.59 4.84
C GLY A 207 4.91 -15.74 5.75
N ARG A 208 4.83 -15.53 7.08
CA ARG A 208 4.47 -16.56 8.07
C ARG A 208 3.12 -16.29 8.75
N ILE A 209 2.55 -15.10 8.59
CA ILE A 209 1.28 -14.73 9.20
C ILE A 209 0.14 -15.40 8.42
N ASP A 210 -0.85 -15.96 9.14
CA ASP A 210 -2.02 -16.62 8.51
C ASP A 210 -2.95 -15.62 7.80
N THR A 211 -2.86 -14.34 8.14
CA THR A 211 -3.57 -13.27 7.43
C THR A 211 -2.86 -12.99 6.11
N PRO A 212 -3.54 -12.94 4.97
CA PRO A 212 -2.95 -12.50 3.70
C PRO A 212 -2.30 -11.11 3.83
N VAL A 213 -1.02 -11.01 3.47
CA VAL A 213 -0.25 -9.74 3.54
C VAL A 213 0.43 -9.47 2.21
#